data_70fe2f3b58cb31e9d92b46a54df3233e
#
_entry.id   70fe2f3b58cb31e9d92b46a54df3233e
#
_cell.length_a   1.000
_cell.length_b   1.000
_cell.length_c   1.000
_cell.angle_alpha   90.00
_cell.angle_beta   90.00
_cell.angle_gamma   90.00
#
_symmetry.space_group_name_H-M   'P 1'
#
loop_
_entity.id
_entity.type
_entity.pdbx_description
1 polymer ?
#
loop_
_entity_poly.entity_id
_entity_poly.type
_entity_poly.pdbx_seq_one_letter_code
_entity_poly.pdbx_strand_id
1 'polypeptide(L)'
;MSFSAKNYDFKGETCIELIAGDFRALIAPFNGSNVMKLENTALNIDILRNDLSLSPEELKAAAEVYGMPTLYLPNRLSHGDLKTSDAMYHFPCNDPLGNHLHGFLHKRCHTIDDMYVEGESAVAKTSYVYDENDEFFETFPVSFKAEFVFTLTADGLDYSFTLTNLSKVQMPYGVCNHIAFKAPFTNGGSGANVRLQVP
;
A
#
# COMPACT_ATOMS: atom_id res chain seq x y z
N MET A 1 -20.48 16.68 10.65
CA MET A 1 -19.45 15.69 10.22
C MET A 1 -18.12 16.38 10.25
N SER A 2 -17.05 15.70 10.63
CA SER A 2 -15.69 16.27 10.62
C SER A 2 -14.91 15.75 9.43
N PHE A 3 -14.05 16.62 8.86
CA PHE A 3 -13.14 16.26 7.78
C PHE A 3 -11.75 16.74 8.17
N SER A 4 -10.74 15.89 8.08
CA SER A 4 -9.36 16.27 8.34
C SER A 4 -8.38 15.38 7.60
N ALA A 5 -7.25 15.98 7.20
CA ALA A 5 -6.07 15.29 6.67
C ALA A 5 -4.86 15.86 7.42
N LYS A 6 -4.15 15.03 8.16
CA LYS A 6 -3.06 15.48 9.04
C LYS A 6 -2.02 14.41 9.28
N ASN A 7 -0.85 14.83 9.73
CA ASN A 7 0.17 13.92 10.24
C ASN A 7 -0.30 13.21 11.51
N TYR A 8 0.04 11.94 11.60
CA TYR A 8 -0.16 11.08 12.74
C TYR A 8 1.15 10.42 13.13
N ASP A 9 1.58 10.57 14.38
CA ASP A 9 2.76 9.85 14.89
C ASP A 9 2.38 8.39 15.18
N PHE A 10 3.02 7.48 14.49
CA PHE A 10 2.92 6.05 14.75
C PHE A 10 4.26 5.53 15.25
N LYS A 11 4.45 5.58 16.58
CA LYS A 11 5.66 5.05 17.25
C LYS A 11 6.97 5.62 16.69
N GLY A 12 6.97 6.93 16.41
CA GLY A 12 8.11 7.66 15.85
C GLY A 12 8.12 7.78 14.33
N GLU A 13 7.26 7.05 13.62
CA GLU A 13 7.10 7.18 12.18
C GLU A 13 5.95 8.14 11.81
N THR A 14 6.17 8.98 10.81
CA THR A 14 5.14 9.87 10.31
C THR A 14 4.18 9.13 9.39
N CYS A 15 2.93 9.00 9.83
CA CYS A 15 1.81 8.50 9.06
C CYS A 15 0.85 9.63 8.69
N ILE A 16 -0.16 9.30 7.87
CA ILE A 16 -1.25 10.20 7.51
C ILE A 16 -2.55 9.67 8.13
N GLU A 17 -3.26 10.54 8.82
CA GLU A 17 -4.63 10.27 9.26
C GLU A 17 -5.60 11.07 8.40
N LEU A 18 -6.54 10.36 7.77
CA LEU A 18 -7.70 10.95 7.10
C LEU A 18 -8.96 10.66 7.90
N ILE A 19 -9.82 11.68 8.05
CA ILE A 19 -11.15 11.56 8.65
C ILE A 19 -12.15 12.20 7.70
N ALA A 20 -13.25 11.48 7.42
CA ALA A 20 -14.39 11.98 6.65
C ALA A 20 -15.69 11.39 7.21
N GLY A 21 -16.47 12.23 7.89
CA GLY A 21 -17.66 11.78 8.61
C GLY A 21 -17.30 10.75 9.68
N ASP A 22 -17.85 9.55 9.51
CA ASP A 22 -17.63 8.41 10.41
C ASP A 22 -16.46 7.51 9.98
N PHE A 23 -15.88 7.76 8.81
CA PHE A 23 -14.72 7.00 8.34
C PHE A 23 -13.38 7.61 8.79
N ARG A 24 -12.45 6.73 9.11
CA ARG A 24 -11.08 7.05 9.45
C ARG A 24 -10.13 6.09 8.73
N ALA A 25 -9.07 6.64 8.12
CA ALA A 25 -8.00 5.87 7.50
C ALA A 25 -6.64 6.27 8.08
N LEU A 26 -5.74 5.29 8.27
CA LEU A 26 -4.33 5.50 8.58
C LEU A 26 -3.49 4.97 7.43
N ILE A 27 -2.66 5.84 6.84
CA ILE A 27 -1.77 5.52 5.73
C ILE A 27 -0.33 5.62 6.23
N ALA A 28 0.50 4.63 5.90
CA ALA A 28 1.89 4.50 6.33
C ALA A 28 2.86 4.72 5.16
N PRO A 29 3.36 5.95 4.93
CA PRO A 29 4.36 6.22 3.91
C PRO A 29 5.65 5.41 4.14
N PHE A 30 6.07 5.21 5.39
CA PHE A 30 7.24 4.41 5.75
C PHE A 30 7.15 2.94 5.29
N ASN A 31 5.94 2.47 5.00
CA ASN A 31 5.62 1.09 4.59
C ASN A 31 4.86 1.08 3.26
N GLY A 32 5.42 1.72 2.23
CA GLY A 32 4.90 1.72 0.87
C GLY A 32 3.54 2.39 0.71
N SER A 33 3.21 3.39 1.52
CA SER A 33 1.90 4.04 1.58
C SER A 33 0.75 3.05 1.83
N ASN A 34 1.03 1.98 2.58
CA ASN A 34 0.03 1.01 2.99
C ASN A 34 -1.09 1.68 3.80
N VAL A 35 -2.34 1.45 3.41
CA VAL A 35 -3.49 1.79 4.26
C VAL A 35 -3.55 0.76 5.38
N MET A 36 -2.92 1.07 6.52
CA MET A 36 -2.83 0.15 7.65
C MET A 36 -4.17 -0.04 8.35
N LYS A 37 -5.03 0.97 8.34
CA LYS A 37 -6.34 0.93 8.98
C LYS A 37 -7.36 1.67 8.14
N LEU A 38 -8.55 1.09 8.02
CA LEU A 38 -9.75 1.72 7.50
C LEU A 38 -10.92 1.27 8.39
N GLU A 39 -11.55 2.23 9.06
CA GLU A 39 -12.64 1.94 10.00
C GLU A 39 -13.85 2.86 9.77
N ASN A 40 -15.05 2.34 10.11
CA ASN A 40 -16.23 3.16 10.34
C ASN A 40 -16.51 3.19 11.84
N THR A 41 -16.31 4.34 12.46
CA THR A 41 -16.36 4.52 13.91
C THR A 41 -17.78 4.47 14.46
N ALA A 42 -18.78 4.93 13.71
CA ALA A 42 -20.19 4.89 14.13
C ALA A 42 -20.74 3.45 14.16
N LEU A 43 -20.31 2.61 13.22
CA LEU A 43 -20.72 1.22 13.13
C LEU A 43 -19.79 0.27 13.88
N ASN A 44 -18.68 0.76 14.45
CA ASN A 44 -17.64 -0.04 15.09
C ASN A 44 -17.13 -1.15 14.15
N ILE A 45 -16.93 -0.79 12.88
CA ILE A 45 -16.40 -1.68 11.83
C ILE A 45 -14.95 -1.34 11.58
N ASP A 46 -14.08 -2.37 11.62
CA ASP A 46 -12.69 -2.31 11.19
C ASP A 46 -12.54 -3.18 9.94
N ILE A 47 -12.27 -2.56 8.81
CA ILE A 47 -12.38 -3.19 7.48
C ILE A 47 -11.12 -3.99 7.16
N LEU A 48 -9.95 -3.44 7.51
CA LEU A 48 -8.67 -4.05 7.16
C LEU A 48 -8.10 -4.83 8.33
N ARG A 49 -7.45 -5.96 8.01
CA ARG A 49 -6.63 -6.67 9.00
C ARG A 49 -5.45 -5.76 9.37
N ASN A 50 -5.32 -5.47 10.65
CA ASN A 50 -4.23 -4.67 11.19
C ASN A 50 -3.78 -5.21 12.54
N ASP A 51 -2.56 -4.89 12.93
CA ASP A 51 -2.04 -5.06 14.28
C ASP A 51 -1.18 -3.85 14.64
N LEU A 52 -1.83 -2.82 15.17
CA LEU A 52 -1.16 -1.57 15.55
C LEU A 52 -0.34 -1.70 16.86
N SER A 53 -0.27 -2.87 17.48
CA SER A 53 0.63 -3.15 18.60
C SER A 53 2.08 -3.39 18.13
N LEU A 54 2.26 -3.85 16.89
CA LEU A 54 3.56 -4.11 16.27
C LEU A 54 4.37 -2.83 16.09
N SER A 55 5.70 -2.95 16.06
CA SER A 55 6.59 -1.85 15.71
C SER A 55 6.55 -1.54 14.21
N PRO A 56 7.04 -0.37 13.77
CA PRO A 56 7.18 -0.08 12.34
C PRO A 56 8.00 -1.11 11.58
N GLU A 57 9.09 -1.61 12.18
CA GLU A 57 9.97 -2.63 11.59
C GLU A 57 9.25 -3.96 11.42
N GLU A 58 8.47 -4.40 12.44
CA GLU A 58 7.67 -5.63 12.37
C GLU A 58 6.59 -5.53 11.30
N LEU A 59 5.90 -4.37 11.19
CA LEU A 59 4.92 -4.12 10.12
C LEU A 59 5.57 -4.13 8.74
N LYS A 60 6.75 -3.54 8.60
CA LYS A 60 7.50 -3.53 7.33
C LYS A 60 8.01 -4.92 6.95
N ALA A 61 8.39 -5.74 7.93
CA ALA A 61 8.80 -7.13 7.71
C ALA A 61 7.64 -8.02 7.22
N ALA A 62 6.41 -7.68 7.57
CA ALA A 62 5.18 -8.39 7.19
C ALA A 62 4.22 -7.48 6.39
N ALA A 63 4.76 -6.62 5.52
CA ALA A 63 4.02 -5.57 4.83
C ALA A 63 2.83 -6.10 4.02
N GLU A 64 2.95 -7.30 3.45
CA GLU A 64 1.92 -7.97 2.66
C GLU A 64 0.81 -8.66 3.49
N VAL A 65 0.96 -8.73 4.81
CA VAL A 65 0.02 -9.45 5.71
C VAL A 65 -1.06 -8.53 6.25
N TYR A 66 -0.80 -7.21 6.32
CA TYR A 66 -1.65 -6.23 6.97
C TYR A 66 -2.05 -5.10 6.01
N GLY A 67 -3.29 -4.61 6.16
CA GLY A 67 -3.75 -3.44 5.46
C GLY A 67 -4.04 -3.66 3.98
N MET A 68 -3.67 -2.67 3.16
CA MET A 68 -3.86 -2.65 1.71
C MET A 68 -2.56 -2.20 1.02
N PRO A 69 -1.50 -3.02 1.03
CA PRO A 69 -0.27 -2.69 0.32
C PRO A 69 -0.46 -2.79 -1.21
N THR A 70 0.22 -1.91 -1.93
CA THR A 70 0.32 -1.96 -3.39
C THR A 70 1.62 -2.64 -3.80
N LEU A 71 1.49 -3.75 -4.52
CA LEU A 71 2.62 -4.57 -4.95
C LEU A 71 3.02 -4.23 -6.39
N TYR A 72 4.30 -3.97 -6.59
CA TYR A 72 4.95 -3.83 -7.89
C TYR A 72 6.37 -4.43 -7.80
N LEU A 73 6.66 -5.48 -8.53
CA LEU A 73 5.86 -6.38 -9.37
C LEU A 73 5.06 -7.35 -8.48
N PRO A 74 3.80 -7.72 -8.83
CA PRO A 74 3.01 -8.59 -7.98
C PRO A 74 3.35 -10.07 -8.18
N ASN A 75 2.93 -10.91 -7.21
CA ASN A 75 3.04 -12.37 -7.25
C ASN A 75 4.51 -12.85 -7.31
N ARG A 76 4.75 -14.03 -7.87
CA ARG A 76 6.05 -14.69 -7.91
C ARG A 76 6.69 -14.59 -9.28
N LEU A 77 7.96 -14.19 -9.29
CA LEU A 77 8.85 -14.37 -10.44
C LEU A 77 9.60 -15.70 -10.20
N SER A 78 9.36 -16.66 -11.07
CA SER A 78 10.00 -17.99 -10.96
C SER A 78 11.51 -17.86 -11.03
N HIS A 79 12.21 -18.39 -10.02
CA HIS A 79 13.66 -18.24 -9.84
C HIS A 79 14.18 -16.79 -9.84
N GLY A 80 13.29 -15.82 -9.59
CA GLY A 80 13.60 -14.40 -9.66
C GLY A 80 13.64 -13.83 -11.08
N ASP A 81 13.30 -14.59 -12.10
CA ASP A 81 13.45 -14.21 -13.49
C ASP A 81 12.26 -13.40 -14.00
N LEU A 82 12.51 -12.19 -14.46
CA LEU A 82 11.57 -11.34 -15.17
C LEU A 82 12.04 -11.15 -16.60
N LYS A 83 11.37 -11.81 -17.54
CA LYS A 83 11.64 -11.70 -18.97
C LYS A 83 10.70 -10.68 -19.61
N THR A 84 11.28 -9.71 -20.31
CA THR A 84 10.55 -8.79 -21.19
C THR A 84 10.89 -9.10 -22.65
N SER A 85 10.36 -8.32 -23.62
CA SER A 85 10.77 -8.44 -25.03
C SER A 85 12.26 -8.16 -25.24
N ASP A 86 12.84 -7.27 -24.44
CA ASP A 86 14.14 -6.65 -24.70
C ASP A 86 15.20 -6.98 -23.65
N ALA A 87 14.81 -7.54 -22.51
CA ALA A 87 15.71 -7.79 -21.38
C ALA A 87 15.30 -8.98 -20.51
N MET A 88 16.25 -9.47 -19.74
CA MET A 88 16.04 -10.41 -18.65
C MET A 88 16.60 -9.77 -17.36
N TYR A 89 15.77 -9.72 -16.33
CA TYR A 89 16.16 -9.22 -15.01
C TYR A 89 16.14 -10.37 -14.01
N HIS A 90 17.10 -10.42 -13.09
CA HIS A 90 17.24 -11.48 -12.10
C HIS A 90 17.13 -10.91 -10.70
N PHE A 91 15.94 -10.98 -10.11
CA PHE A 91 15.70 -10.57 -8.74
C PHE A 91 16.18 -11.62 -7.75
N PRO A 92 16.67 -11.22 -6.57
CA PRO A 92 17.02 -12.16 -5.52
C PRO A 92 15.80 -12.92 -5.04
N CYS A 93 15.93 -14.26 -4.92
CA CYS A 93 14.86 -15.08 -4.37
C CYS A 93 14.63 -14.75 -2.90
N ASN A 94 13.38 -14.54 -2.51
CA ASN A 94 12.97 -14.14 -1.17
C ASN A 94 11.83 -15.00 -0.60
N ASP A 95 11.44 -16.08 -1.31
CA ASP A 95 10.49 -17.06 -0.81
C ASP A 95 11.13 -18.44 -0.64
N PRO A 96 10.58 -19.33 0.24
CA PRO A 96 11.12 -20.68 0.47
C PRO A 96 11.11 -21.59 -0.76
N LEU A 97 10.36 -21.25 -1.81
CA LEU A 97 10.23 -22.03 -3.04
C LEU A 97 11.22 -21.59 -4.12
N GLY A 98 12.14 -20.65 -3.79
CA GLY A 98 13.15 -20.18 -4.72
C GLY A 98 12.61 -19.21 -5.76
N ASN A 99 11.65 -18.36 -5.39
CA ASN A 99 11.11 -17.32 -6.25
C ASN A 99 11.38 -15.94 -5.66
N HIS A 100 11.26 -14.89 -6.49
CA HIS A 100 11.09 -13.53 -5.99
C HIS A 100 9.61 -13.23 -5.82
N LEU A 101 9.21 -12.86 -4.61
CA LEU A 101 7.81 -12.63 -4.23
C LEU A 101 7.55 -11.13 -4.03
N HIS A 102 6.51 -10.62 -4.68
CA HIS A 102 5.85 -9.33 -4.46
C HIS A 102 6.65 -8.06 -4.77
N GLY A 103 7.81 -8.19 -5.43
CA GLY A 103 8.62 -7.01 -5.76
C GLY A 103 9.11 -6.25 -4.52
N PHE A 104 9.14 -4.92 -4.57
CA PHE A 104 9.80 -4.14 -3.54
C PHE A 104 9.08 -2.84 -3.16
N LEU A 105 8.18 -2.30 -4.00
CA LEU A 105 7.56 -0.99 -3.81
C LEU A 105 6.86 -0.82 -2.45
N HIS A 106 6.17 -1.86 -1.99
CA HIS A 106 5.43 -1.88 -0.72
C HIS A 106 6.32 -1.83 0.53
N LYS A 107 7.63 -1.96 0.39
CA LYS A 107 8.62 -1.88 1.48
C LYS A 107 9.46 -0.58 1.44
N ARG A 108 9.18 0.30 0.49
CA ARG A 108 9.88 1.58 0.37
C ARG A 108 9.24 2.65 1.24
N CYS A 109 10.05 3.61 1.67
CA CYS A 109 9.55 4.81 2.32
C CYS A 109 9.14 5.81 1.24
N HIS A 110 7.87 6.18 1.21
CA HIS A 110 7.31 7.12 0.25
C HIS A 110 7.31 8.54 0.81
N THR A 111 7.41 9.52 -0.07
CA THR A 111 7.27 10.93 0.27
C THR A 111 5.80 11.29 0.42
N ILE A 112 5.47 12.10 1.43
CA ILE A 112 4.17 12.77 1.53
C ILE A 112 4.24 14.02 0.67
N ASP A 113 3.48 14.04 -0.43
CA ASP A 113 3.50 15.16 -1.38
C ASP A 113 2.50 16.24 -0.97
N ASP A 114 1.31 15.85 -0.50
CA ASP A 114 0.24 16.78 -0.15
C ASP A 114 -0.81 16.13 0.77
N MET A 115 -1.46 16.96 1.58
CA MET A 115 -2.60 16.58 2.41
C MET A 115 -3.55 17.77 2.54
N TYR A 116 -4.82 17.59 2.25
CA TYR A 116 -5.81 18.67 2.33
C TYR A 116 -7.23 18.15 2.51
N VAL A 117 -8.13 19.06 2.82
CA VAL A 117 -9.58 18.82 2.80
C VAL A 117 -10.17 19.63 1.66
N GLU A 118 -10.98 19.00 0.83
CA GLU A 118 -11.70 19.64 -0.27
C GLU A 118 -13.18 19.21 -0.24
N GLY A 119 -14.07 20.17 0.03
CA GLY A 119 -15.47 19.88 0.23
C GLY A 119 -15.70 18.87 1.37
N GLU A 120 -16.31 17.76 1.05
CA GLU A 120 -16.59 16.65 1.98
C GLU A 120 -15.60 15.47 1.80
N SER A 121 -14.37 15.78 1.42
CA SER A 121 -13.31 14.79 1.19
C SER A 121 -12.04 15.16 1.94
N ALA A 122 -11.39 14.17 2.55
CA ALA A 122 -10.03 14.27 3.08
C ALA A 122 -9.09 13.55 2.12
N VAL A 123 -8.07 14.25 1.62
CA VAL A 123 -7.18 13.78 0.56
C VAL A 123 -5.75 13.71 1.05
N ALA A 124 -5.05 12.65 0.67
CA ALA A 124 -3.60 12.52 0.81
C ALA A 124 -2.97 12.08 -0.51
N LYS A 125 -1.78 12.62 -0.79
CA LYS A 125 -0.95 12.25 -1.94
C LYS A 125 0.42 11.83 -1.46
N THR A 126 0.90 10.71 -1.96
CA THR A 126 2.25 10.22 -1.68
C THR A 126 2.91 9.76 -2.97
N SER A 127 4.23 9.75 -3.01
CA SER A 127 4.97 9.25 -4.18
C SER A 127 6.27 8.57 -3.79
N TYR A 128 6.77 7.78 -4.74
CA TYR A 128 8.10 7.18 -4.69
C TYR A 128 8.77 7.29 -6.06
N VAL A 129 10.00 7.78 -6.09
CA VAL A 129 10.85 7.77 -7.28
C VAL A 129 11.82 6.62 -7.14
N TYR A 130 11.76 5.70 -8.08
CA TYR A 130 12.70 4.60 -8.20
C TYR A 130 13.77 4.96 -9.25
N ASP A 131 14.99 5.07 -8.80
CA ASP A 131 16.15 5.44 -9.61
C ASP A 131 17.43 4.76 -9.11
N GLU A 132 18.58 5.22 -9.56
CA GLU A 132 19.91 4.69 -9.21
C GLU A 132 20.24 4.69 -7.71
N ASN A 133 19.46 5.36 -6.88
CA ASN A 133 19.66 5.37 -5.43
C ASN A 133 18.93 4.20 -4.72
N ASP A 134 18.05 3.46 -5.41
CA ASP A 134 17.39 2.28 -4.84
C ASP A 134 18.32 1.06 -4.85
N GLU A 135 18.30 0.28 -3.77
CA GLU A 135 19.12 -0.93 -3.61
C GLU A 135 18.89 -2.00 -4.67
N PHE A 136 17.72 -2.00 -5.34
CA PHE A 136 17.39 -2.93 -6.43
C PHE A 136 17.72 -2.39 -7.81
N PHE A 137 18.23 -1.17 -7.93
CA PHE A 137 18.39 -0.54 -9.24
C PHE A 137 19.41 -1.28 -10.14
N GLU A 138 20.47 -1.84 -9.60
CA GLU A 138 21.41 -2.67 -10.36
C GLU A 138 20.72 -3.92 -10.94
N THR A 139 19.74 -4.48 -10.20
CA THR A 139 18.98 -5.65 -10.63
C THR A 139 17.92 -5.28 -11.68
N PHE A 140 17.27 -4.14 -11.52
CA PHE A 140 16.17 -3.67 -12.37
C PHE A 140 16.36 -2.18 -12.71
N PRO A 141 17.24 -1.85 -13.68
CA PRO A 141 17.60 -0.47 -14.03
C PRO A 141 16.52 0.20 -14.90
N VAL A 142 15.28 0.23 -14.42
CA VAL A 142 14.13 0.84 -15.09
C VAL A 142 13.52 1.88 -14.17
N SER A 143 13.97 3.14 -14.30
CA SER A 143 13.48 4.23 -13.46
C SER A 143 12.00 4.51 -13.68
N PHE A 144 11.28 4.74 -12.59
CA PHE A 144 9.86 5.08 -12.62
C PHE A 144 9.47 5.99 -11.44
N LYS A 145 8.30 6.63 -11.56
CA LYS A 145 7.62 7.30 -10.45
C LYS A 145 6.31 6.56 -10.15
N ALA A 146 6.09 6.22 -8.90
CA ALA A 146 4.83 5.70 -8.38
C ALA A 146 4.13 6.82 -7.60
N GLU A 147 2.88 7.12 -7.94
CA GLU A 147 2.07 8.16 -7.29
C GLU A 147 0.76 7.56 -6.78
N PHE A 148 0.39 7.94 -5.58
CA PHE A 148 -0.76 7.42 -4.84
C PHE A 148 -1.64 8.60 -4.44
N VAL A 149 -2.94 8.49 -4.70
CA VAL A 149 -3.93 9.44 -4.21
C VAL A 149 -4.98 8.68 -3.42
N PHE A 150 -5.19 9.09 -2.19
CA PHE A 150 -6.18 8.54 -1.27
C PHE A 150 -7.22 9.62 -1.02
N THR A 151 -8.49 9.34 -1.32
CA THR A 151 -9.61 10.26 -1.10
C THR A 151 -10.62 9.58 -0.20
N LEU A 152 -10.71 10.02 1.05
CA LEU A 152 -11.66 9.52 2.02
C LEU A 152 -12.89 10.41 2.03
N THR A 153 -14.07 9.79 1.87
CA THR A 153 -15.39 10.44 1.92
C THR A 153 -16.28 9.76 2.96
N ALA A 154 -17.51 10.24 3.12
CA ALA A 154 -18.51 9.57 3.97
C ALA A 154 -18.96 8.21 3.42
N ASP A 155 -18.66 7.89 2.16
CA ASP A 155 -19.02 6.63 1.51
C ASP A 155 -17.88 5.59 1.54
N GLY A 156 -16.65 6.01 1.85
CA GLY A 156 -15.49 5.14 1.90
C GLY A 156 -14.21 5.76 1.36
N LEU A 157 -13.26 4.92 1.01
CA LEU A 157 -11.93 5.29 0.52
C LEU A 157 -11.81 5.00 -0.97
N ASP A 158 -11.64 6.04 -1.78
CA ASP A 158 -11.17 5.94 -3.15
C ASP A 158 -9.64 5.94 -3.19
N TYR A 159 -9.08 5.09 -4.03
CA TYR A 159 -7.65 4.92 -4.20
C TYR A 159 -7.27 4.98 -5.67
N SER A 160 -6.31 5.82 -6.00
CA SER A 160 -5.73 5.94 -7.33
C SER A 160 -4.23 5.69 -7.29
N PHE A 161 -3.74 4.90 -8.23
CA PHE A 161 -2.32 4.60 -8.40
C PHE A 161 -1.89 4.92 -9.83
N THR A 162 -0.83 5.71 -9.96
CA THR A 162 -0.22 6.06 -11.24
C THR A 162 1.23 5.61 -11.26
N LEU A 163 1.63 4.89 -12.29
CA LEU A 163 3.00 4.48 -12.53
C LEU A 163 3.52 5.13 -13.80
N THR A 164 4.51 6.00 -13.66
CA THR A 164 5.11 6.74 -14.77
C THR A 164 6.49 6.19 -15.08
N ASN A 165 6.71 5.69 -16.30
CA ASN A 165 8.03 5.26 -16.76
C ASN A 165 8.92 6.48 -16.99
N LEU A 166 10.02 6.59 -16.25
CA LEU A 166 11.03 7.64 -16.39
C LEU A 166 12.25 7.18 -17.21
N SER A 167 12.30 5.89 -17.54
CA SER A 167 13.39 5.31 -18.35
C SER A 167 13.10 5.43 -19.85
N LYS A 168 14.09 5.05 -20.67
CA LYS A 168 13.96 4.97 -22.13
C LYS A 168 13.60 3.57 -22.63
N VAL A 169 13.51 2.60 -21.73
CA VAL A 169 13.20 1.20 -22.07
C VAL A 169 11.76 0.87 -21.71
N GLN A 170 11.25 -0.21 -22.25
CA GLN A 170 9.94 -0.71 -21.87
C GLN A 170 9.93 -1.10 -20.38
N MET A 171 8.94 -0.58 -19.67
CA MET A 171 8.72 -0.93 -18.28
C MET A 171 7.63 -2.02 -18.21
N PRO A 172 7.93 -3.19 -17.62
CA PRO A 172 6.90 -4.20 -17.41
C PRO A 172 5.83 -3.63 -16.45
N TYR A 173 4.57 -3.90 -16.77
CA TYR A 173 3.44 -3.43 -15.97
C TYR A 173 2.72 -4.61 -15.33
N GLY A 174 2.64 -4.61 -14.02
CA GLY A 174 1.84 -5.52 -13.23
C GLY A 174 1.70 -4.95 -11.83
N VAL A 175 0.47 -4.69 -11.39
CA VAL A 175 0.17 -4.10 -10.09
C VAL A 175 -0.89 -4.92 -9.39
N CYS A 176 -0.77 -5.05 -8.08
CA CYS A 176 -1.79 -5.69 -7.24
C CYS A 176 -2.00 -4.88 -5.96
N ASN A 177 -3.25 -4.58 -5.64
CA ASN A 177 -3.63 -4.17 -4.30
C ASN A 177 -3.88 -5.44 -3.48
N HIS A 178 -2.94 -5.76 -2.59
CA HIS A 178 -2.97 -6.97 -1.78
C HIS A 178 -3.76 -6.74 -0.50
N ILE A 179 -5.09 -6.65 -0.63
CA ILE A 179 -5.97 -6.26 0.48
C ILE A 179 -6.13 -7.41 1.46
N ALA A 180 -5.79 -7.18 2.73
CA ALA A 180 -6.06 -8.08 3.83
C ALA A 180 -7.30 -7.60 4.59
N PHE A 181 -8.44 -8.24 4.35
CA PHE A 181 -9.67 -7.93 5.07
C PHE A 181 -9.68 -8.53 6.48
N LYS A 182 -10.25 -7.81 7.43
CA LYS A 182 -10.56 -8.33 8.76
C LYS A 182 -11.86 -9.14 8.72
N ALA A 183 -11.83 -10.35 9.25
CA ALA A 183 -13.02 -11.19 9.34
C ALA A 183 -13.10 -11.82 10.75
N PRO A 184 -14.10 -11.47 11.57
CA PRO A 184 -15.22 -10.57 11.31
C PRO A 184 -14.82 -9.09 11.33
N PHE A 185 -15.61 -8.22 10.69
CA PHE A 185 -15.38 -6.77 10.68
C PHE A 185 -15.66 -6.10 12.02
N THR A 186 -16.46 -6.72 12.87
CA THR A 186 -16.85 -6.21 14.20
C THR A 186 -16.36 -7.12 15.32
N ASN A 187 -16.07 -6.54 16.47
CA ASN A 187 -15.77 -7.32 17.67
C ASN A 187 -17.00 -8.12 18.10
N GLY A 188 -16.80 -9.41 18.40
CA GLY A 188 -17.90 -10.33 18.78
C GLY A 188 -18.71 -10.89 17.59
N GLY A 189 -18.39 -10.50 16.35
CA GLY A 189 -18.97 -11.11 15.15
C GLY A 189 -18.41 -12.52 14.87
N SER A 190 -18.91 -13.16 13.81
CA SER A 190 -18.38 -14.43 13.31
C SER A 190 -17.84 -14.27 11.89
N GLY A 191 -16.60 -14.69 11.66
CA GLY A 191 -16.01 -14.75 10.33
C GLY A 191 -16.80 -15.64 9.36
N ALA A 192 -17.54 -16.63 9.86
CA ALA A 192 -18.42 -17.49 9.05
C ALA A 192 -19.57 -16.71 8.37
N ASN A 193 -19.90 -15.52 8.85
CA ASN A 193 -20.94 -14.66 8.27
C ASN A 193 -20.40 -13.69 7.23
N VAL A 194 -19.07 -13.57 7.09
CA VAL A 194 -18.45 -12.71 6.07
C VAL A 194 -18.55 -13.39 4.70
N ARG A 195 -18.93 -12.61 3.71
CA ARG A 195 -19.01 -13.07 2.30
C ARG A 195 -18.21 -12.13 1.42
N LEU A 196 -17.45 -12.71 0.52
CA LEU A 196 -16.78 -12.01 -0.56
C LEU A 196 -17.51 -12.33 -1.86
N GLN A 197 -17.95 -11.31 -2.54
CA GLN A 197 -18.49 -11.42 -3.90
C GLN A 197 -17.49 -10.81 -4.86
N VAL A 198 -17.08 -11.60 -5.84
CA VAL A 198 -16.21 -11.14 -6.94
C VAL A 198 -17.05 -11.18 -8.21
N PRO A 199 -17.07 -10.08 -8.99
CA PRO A 199 -17.85 -10.02 -10.25
C PRO A 199 -17.31 -10.93 -11.34
#